data_c5b426e7d29a98dc93f983dfa0bf1800
#
_entry.id   c5b426e7d29a98dc93f983dfa0bf1800
#
_cell.length_a   1.000
_cell.length_b   1.000
_cell.length_c   1.000
_cell.angle_alpha   90.00
_cell.angle_beta   90.00
_cell.angle_gamma   90.00
#
_symmetry.space_group_name_H-M   'P 1'
#
loop_
_entity.id
_entity.type
_entity.pdbx_description
1 polymer ?
#
loop_
_entity_poly.entity_id
_entity_poly.type
_entity_poly.pdbx_seq_one_letter_code
_entity_poly.pdbx_strand_id
1 'polypeptide(L)'
;MEKFVNRYSDVLEEAFGAFSHKYPSPAHLYDPVRYILSLGGKRIRPALVLLAADSFGCPVKKALPAALAIEVFHNFSLVHDDIMDRAPLRRGHQTVHCRWDENTAILSGDVMMIQAYELFENYTGDDFRRIVLAFNKVARLVCEGQQLDMDYEKEDRVSLEQY
;
A
#
# COMPACT_ATOMS: atom_id res chain seq x y z
N MET A 1 -11.18 -16.39 7.74
CA MET A 1 -10.49 -15.26 7.11
C MET A 1 -11.12 -14.92 5.75
N GLU A 2 -11.31 -15.88 4.85
CA GLU A 2 -11.91 -15.64 3.52
C GLU A 2 -13.31 -15.00 3.55
N LYS A 3 -14.20 -15.44 4.42
CA LYS A 3 -15.59 -14.93 4.49
C LYS A 3 -15.70 -13.42 4.76
N PHE A 4 -14.79 -12.82 5.54
CA PHE A 4 -14.88 -11.38 5.81
C PHE A 4 -14.17 -10.55 4.74
N VAL A 5 -13.09 -11.07 4.13
CA VAL A 5 -12.45 -10.43 2.98
C VAL A 5 -13.43 -10.34 1.82
N ASN A 6 -14.11 -11.47 1.52
CA ASN A 6 -15.12 -11.54 0.46
C ASN A 6 -16.31 -10.58 0.66
N ARG A 7 -16.63 -10.23 1.92
CA ARG A 7 -17.70 -9.25 2.23
C ARG A 7 -17.46 -7.87 1.62
N TYR A 8 -16.19 -7.47 1.50
CA TYR A 8 -15.80 -6.15 1.00
C TYR A 8 -15.14 -6.19 -0.38
N SER A 9 -15.03 -7.37 -0.99
CA SER A 9 -14.31 -7.59 -2.25
C SER A 9 -14.80 -6.67 -3.36
N ASP A 10 -16.11 -6.69 -3.61
CA ASP A 10 -16.70 -5.94 -4.73
C ASP A 10 -16.50 -4.43 -4.59
N VAL A 11 -16.73 -3.89 -3.38
CA VAL A 11 -16.54 -2.45 -3.13
C VAL A 11 -15.07 -2.03 -3.22
N LEU A 12 -14.15 -2.92 -2.81
CA LEU A 12 -12.73 -2.66 -2.93
C LEU A 12 -12.26 -2.72 -4.39
N GLU A 13 -12.65 -3.73 -5.14
CA GLU A 13 -12.26 -3.86 -6.55
C GLU A 13 -12.81 -2.70 -7.40
N GLU A 14 -14.06 -2.29 -7.20
CA GLU A 14 -14.63 -1.11 -7.84
C GLU A 14 -13.83 0.15 -7.50
N ALA A 15 -13.52 0.36 -6.22
CA ALA A 15 -12.79 1.53 -5.76
C ALA A 15 -11.34 1.56 -6.26
N PHE A 16 -10.64 0.42 -6.29
CA PHE A 16 -9.30 0.30 -6.88
C PHE A 16 -9.32 0.52 -8.39
N GLY A 17 -10.33 0.00 -9.09
CA GLY A 17 -10.53 0.26 -10.50
C GLY A 17 -10.65 1.75 -10.80
N ALA A 18 -11.52 2.45 -10.08
CA ALA A 18 -11.69 3.90 -10.23
C ALA A 18 -10.40 4.67 -9.88
N PHE A 19 -9.74 4.30 -8.77
CA PHE A 19 -8.50 4.94 -8.31
C PHE A 19 -7.37 4.80 -9.33
N SER A 20 -7.16 3.62 -9.90
CA SER A 20 -6.06 3.34 -10.83
C SER A 20 -6.13 4.16 -12.13
N HIS A 21 -7.30 4.65 -12.49
CA HIS A 21 -7.52 5.46 -13.69
C HIS A 21 -7.59 6.97 -13.42
N LYS A 22 -7.43 7.40 -12.16
CA LYS A 22 -7.52 8.82 -11.76
C LYS A 22 -6.46 9.69 -12.46
N TYR A 23 -5.26 9.15 -12.70
CA TYR A 23 -4.16 9.87 -13.31
C TYR A 23 -3.68 9.16 -14.58
N PRO A 24 -4.06 9.64 -15.78
CA PRO A 24 -3.68 8.99 -17.03
C PRO A 24 -2.28 9.36 -17.54
N SER A 25 -1.70 10.48 -17.08
CA SER A 25 -0.44 11.05 -17.61
C SER A 25 0.42 11.66 -16.50
N PRO A 26 1.76 11.59 -16.62
CA PRO A 26 2.50 10.92 -17.70
C PRO A 26 2.44 9.38 -17.61
N ALA A 27 2.31 8.70 -18.75
CA ALA A 27 2.08 7.25 -18.81
C ALA A 27 3.22 6.47 -18.13
N HIS A 28 4.48 6.82 -18.37
CA HIS A 28 5.64 6.13 -17.75
C HIS A 28 5.65 6.20 -16.22
N LEU A 29 4.96 7.17 -15.61
CA LEU A 29 4.82 7.27 -14.16
C LEU A 29 3.65 6.43 -13.64
N TYR A 30 2.49 6.48 -14.32
CA TYR A 30 1.26 5.89 -13.83
C TYR A 30 0.95 4.49 -14.38
N ASP A 31 1.54 4.06 -15.51
CA ASP A 31 1.41 2.68 -15.99
C ASP A 31 2.00 1.65 -15.01
N PRO A 32 3.18 1.88 -14.40
CA PRO A 32 3.68 1.00 -13.36
C PRO A 32 2.78 0.95 -12.12
N VAL A 33 2.18 2.09 -11.72
CA VAL A 33 1.20 2.13 -10.60
C VAL A 33 -0.02 1.28 -10.93
N ARG A 34 -0.60 1.44 -12.13
CA ARG A 34 -1.72 0.61 -12.59
C ARG A 34 -1.35 -0.87 -12.63
N TYR A 35 -0.16 -1.15 -13.12
CA TYR A 35 0.34 -2.51 -13.20
C TYR A 35 0.43 -3.18 -11.84
N ILE A 36 1.16 -2.60 -10.86
CA ILE A 36 1.32 -3.22 -9.54
C ILE A 36 -0.03 -3.39 -8.83
N LEU A 37 -0.94 -2.44 -8.92
CA LEU A 37 -2.28 -2.53 -8.35
C LEU A 37 -3.13 -3.62 -9.02
N SER A 38 -2.95 -3.85 -10.35
CA SER A 38 -3.67 -4.88 -11.11
C SER A 38 -3.18 -6.31 -10.85
N LEU A 39 -1.98 -6.49 -10.28
CA LEU A 39 -1.49 -7.83 -9.90
C LEU A 39 -2.32 -8.49 -8.80
N GLY A 40 -3.30 -7.76 -8.28
CA GLY A 40 -4.24 -8.26 -7.29
C GLY A 40 -3.61 -8.49 -5.93
N GLY A 41 -4.17 -9.43 -5.18
CA GLY A 41 -3.75 -9.78 -3.84
C GLY A 41 -4.94 -10.13 -2.97
N LYS A 42 -4.67 -10.59 -1.75
CA LYS A 42 -5.73 -11.00 -0.81
C LYS A 42 -6.52 -9.80 -0.24
N ARG A 43 -6.08 -8.56 -0.48
CA ARG A 43 -6.70 -7.32 0.02
C ARG A 43 -7.06 -7.36 1.51
N ILE A 44 -6.26 -8.07 2.32
CA ILE A 44 -6.53 -8.26 3.75
C ILE A 44 -6.47 -6.93 4.50
N ARG A 45 -5.48 -6.07 4.20
CA ARG A 45 -5.30 -4.78 4.89
C ARG A 45 -6.50 -3.85 4.71
N PRO A 46 -6.94 -3.53 3.49
CA PRO A 46 -8.12 -2.70 3.31
C PRO A 46 -9.39 -3.35 3.87
N ALA A 47 -9.56 -4.68 3.75
CA ALA A 47 -10.70 -5.38 4.33
C ALA A 47 -10.73 -5.27 5.87
N LEU A 48 -9.57 -5.33 6.55
CA LEU A 48 -9.48 -5.13 8.00
C LEU A 48 -9.85 -3.71 8.42
N VAL A 49 -9.47 -2.69 7.64
CA VAL A 49 -9.89 -1.30 7.89
C VAL A 49 -11.41 -1.18 7.83
N LEU A 50 -12.02 -1.74 6.77
CA LEU A 50 -13.48 -1.71 6.61
C LEU A 50 -14.20 -2.51 7.69
N LEU A 51 -13.68 -3.69 8.06
CA LEU A 51 -14.25 -4.51 9.11
C LEU A 51 -14.20 -3.80 10.47
N ALA A 52 -13.07 -3.19 10.81
CA ALA A 52 -12.92 -2.42 12.04
C ALA A 52 -13.91 -1.24 12.07
N ALA A 53 -13.99 -0.46 11.00
CA ALA A 53 -14.91 0.66 10.87
C ALA A 53 -16.38 0.22 11.05
N ASP A 54 -16.79 -0.84 10.35
CA ASP A 54 -18.13 -1.41 10.44
C ASP A 54 -18.45 -1.91 11.86
N SER A 55 -17.50 -2.53 12.54
CA SER A 55 -17.64 -3.01 13.92
C SER A 55 -17.90 -1.89 14.94
N PHE A 56 -17.45 -0.67 14.63
CA PHE A 56 -17.70 0.53 15.43
C PHE A 56 -18.83 1.42 14.86
N GLY A 57 -19.61 0.89 13.92
CA GLY A 57 -20.77 1.60 13.35
C GLY A 57 -20.39 2.72 12.35
N CYS A 58 -19.16 2.76 11.88
CA CYS A 58 -18.74 3.71 10.84
C CYS A 58 -19.15 3.18 9.46
N PRO A 59 -19.89 3.96 8.64
CA PRO A 59 -20.26 3.52 7.31
C PRO A 59 -19.06 3.15 6.44
N VAL A 60 -19.14 2.04 5.72
CA VAL A 60 -18.08 1.55 4.81
C VAL A 60 -17.60 2.65 3.85
N LYS A 61 -18.55 3.41 3.26
CA LYS A 61 -18.23 4.53 2.35
C LYS A 61 -17.33 5.59 2.99
N LYS A 62 -17.49 5.86 4.30
CA LYS A 62 -16.64 6.82 5.04
C LYS A 62 -15.24 6.25 5.29
N ALA A 63 -15.11 4.94 5.51
CA ALA A 63 -13.83 4.28 5.78
C ALA A 63 -13.05 3.90 4.51
N LEU A 64 -13.71 3.85 3.36
CA LEU A 64 -13.15 3.38 2.11
C LEU A 64 -11.88 4.15 1.66
N PRO A 65 -11.80 5.49 1.73
CA PRO A 65 -10.57 6.20 1.38
C PRO A 65 -9.37 5.78 2.24
N ALA A 66 -9.55 5.58 3.55
CA ALA A 66 -8.48 5.10 4.43
C ALA A 66 -8.08 3.65 4.10
N ALA A 67 -9.05 2.80 3.77
CA ALA A 67 -8.78 1.43 3.33
C ALA A 67 -7.95 1.39 2.04
N LEU A 68 -8.28 2.24 1.06
CA LEU A 68 -7.50 2.39 -0.17
C LEU A 68 -6.10 2.92 0.12
N ALA A 69 -5.97 3.95 0.97
CA ALA A 69 -4.69 4.57 1.33
C ALA A 69 -3.70 3.54 1.89
N ILE A 70 -4.15 2.68 2.80
CA ILE A 70 -3.31 1.62 3.39
C ILE A 70 -2.84 0.62 2.33
N GLU A 71 -3.68 0.24 1.38
CA GLU A 71 -3.28 -0.71 0.34
C GLU A 71 -2.38 -0.06 -0.72
N VAL A 72 -2.63 1.21 -1.08
CA VAL A 72 -1.74 1.98 -1.97
C VAL A 72 -0.36 2.14 -1.34
N PHE A 73 -0.29 2.53 -0.07
CA PHE A 73 0.94 2.59 0.72
C PHE A 73 1.65 1.22 0.77
N HIS A 74 0.90 0.14 1.01
CA HIS A 74 1.49 -1.20 0.99
C HIS A 74 2.10 -1.55 -0.36
N ASN A 75 1.43 -1.23 -1.47
CA ASN A 75 1.99 -1.50 -2.80
C ASN A 75 3.18 -0.58 -3.12
N PHE A 76 3.21 0.67 -2.61
CA PHE A 76 4.41 1.52 -2.60
C PHE A 76 5.58 0.80 -1.94
N SER A 77 5.40 0.31 -0.70
CA SER A 77 6.48 -0.39 0.00
C SER A 77 6.96 -1.63 -0.74
N LEU A 78 6.05 -2.38 -1.39
CA LEU A 78 6.41 -3.55 -2.20
C LEU A 78 7.24 -3.19 -3.44
N VAL A 79 6.96 -2.07 -4.10
CA VAL A 79 7.74 -1.62 -5.27
C VAL A 79 9.17 -1.28 -4.86
N HIS A 80 9.35 -0.60 -3.73
CA HIS A 80 10.68 -0.25 -3.22
C HIS A 80 11.42 -1.46 -2.65
N ASP A 81 10.73 -2.34 -1.94
CA ASP A 81 11.24 -3.64 -1.47
C ASP A 81 11.81 -4.45 -2.65
N ASP A 82 11.05 -4.59 -3.73
CA ASP A 82 11.48 -5.34 -4.92
C ASP A 82 12.79 -4.81 -5.51
N ILE A 83 13.04 -3.49 -5.42
CA ILE A 83 14.29 -2.88 -5.88
C ILE A 83 15.43 -3.23 -4.91
N MET A 84 15.21 -3.06 -3.60
CA MET A 84 16.21 -3.33 -2.56
C MET A 84 16.63 -4.79 -2.57
N ASP A 85 15.67 -5.71 -2.72
CA ASP A 85 15.89 -7.16 -2.77
C ASP A 85 16.36 -7.66 -4.14
N ARG A 86 16.37 -6.78 -5.17
CA ARG A 86 16.60 -7.16 -6.57
C ARG A 86 15.70 -8.31 -7.03
N ALA A 87 14.48 -8.32 -6.55
CA ALA A 87 13.52 -9.40 -6.78
C ALA A 87 13.04 -9.38 -8.24
N PRO A 88 13.22 -10.46 -9.04
CA PRO A 88 12.79 -10.46 -10.43
C PRO A 88 11.27 -10.62 -10.60
N LEU A 89 10.62 -11.23 -9.62
CA LEU A 89 9.20 -11.57 -9.71
C LEU A 89 8.45 -11.23 -8.41
N ARG A 90 7.22 -10.72 -8.57
CA ARG A 90 6.23 -10.57 -7.52
C ARG A 90 4.90 -11.20 -7.94
N ARG A 91 4.38 -12.11 -7.12
CA ARG A 91 3.12 -12.84 -7.40
C ARG A 91 3.14 -13.56 -8.76
N GLY A 92 4.31 -14.05 -9.19
CA GLY A 92 4.51 -14.72 -10.47
C GLY A 92 4.65 -13.79 -11.69
N HIS A 93 4.64 -12.48 -11.50
CA HIS A 93 4.83 -11.47 -12.54
C HIS A 93 6.13 -10.70 -12.35
N GLN A 94 6.69 -10.14 -13.43
CA GLN A 94 7.88 -9.30 -13.34
C GLN A 94 7.64 -8.13 -12.36
N THR A 95 8.66 -7.80 -11.56
CA THR A 95 8.63 -6.60 -10.71
C THR A 95 8.68 -5.34 -11.56
N VAL A 96 8.31 -4.20 -11.00
CA VAL A 96 8.23 -2.93 -11.75
C VAL A 96 9.61 -2.56 -12.32
N HIS A 97 10.67 -2.66 -11.52
CA HIS A 97 12.03 -2.33 -11.97
C HIS A 97 12.57 -3.28 -13.07
N CYS A 98 12.11 -4.54 -13.10
CA CYS A 98 12.45 -5.48 -14.16
C CYS A 98 11.64 -5.26 -15.44
N ARG A 99 10.41 -4.79 -15.32
CA ARG A 99 9.51 -4.57 -16.47
C ARG A 99 9.74 -3.23 -17.15
N TRP A 100 10.11 -2.21 -16.41
CA TRP A 100 10.47 -0.87 -16.91
C TRP A 100 11.95 -0.62 -16.65
N ASP A 101 12.29 0.07 -15.59
CA ASP A 101 13.64 0.34 -15.10
C ASP A 101 13.54 0.77 -13.62
N GLU A 102 14.71 0.86 -12.96
CA GLU A 102 14.81 1.17 -11.53
C GLU A 102 14.33 2.60 -11.23
N ASN A 103 14.71 3.60 -12.05
CA ASN A 103 14.29 4.99 -11.84
C ASN A 103 12.77 5.15 -11.96
N THR A 104 12.18 4.50 -12.97
CA THR A 104 10.73 4.45 -13.15
C THR A 104 10.04 3.80 -11.95
N ALA A 105 10.60 2.71 -11.43
CA ALA A 105 10.06 2.04 -10.25
C ALA A 105 10.13 2.93 -9.00
N ILE A 106 11.27 3.61 -8.76
CA ILE A 106 11.42 4.55 -7.63
C ILE A 106 10.36 5.65 -7.72
N LEU A 107 10.27 6.35 -8.86
CA LEU A 107 9.32 7.46 -9.03
C LEU A 107 7.87 7.01 -8.94
N SER A 108 7.55 5.82 -9.48
CA SER A 108 6.21 5.26 -9.40
C SER A 108 5.84 4.89 -7.95
N GLY A 109 6.80 4.39 -7.18
CA GLY A 109 6.64 4.20 -5.74
C GLY A 109 6.40 5.52 -5.02
N ASP A 110 7.25 6.54 -5.25
CA ASP A 110 7.12 7.84 -4.61
C ASP A 110 5.75 8.48 -4.86
N VAL A 111 5.26 8.44 -6.10
CA VAL A 111 3.93 8.98 -6.41
C VAL A 111 2.81 8.18 -5.71
N MET A 112 2.95 6.87 -5.53
CA MET A 112 1.99 6.08 -4.77
C MET A 112 1.92 6.51 -3.30
N MET A 113 3.05 6.88 -2.68
CA MET A 113 3.07 7.44 -1.34
C MET A 113 2.25 8.74 -1.28
N ILE A 114 2.45 9.65 -2.26
CA ILE A 114 1.66 10.89 -2.36
C ILE A 114 0.17 10.58 -2.56
N GLN A 115 -0.16 9.65 -3.45
CA GLN A 115 -1.54 9.23 -3.70
C GLN A 115 -2.23 8.64 -2.45
N ALA A 116 -1.47 7.95 -1.58
CA ALA A 116 -2.00 7.47 -0.31
C ALA A 116 -2.40 8.64 0.61
N TYR A 117 -1.62 9.73 0.65
CA TYR A 117 -1.98 10.95 1.38
C TYR A 117 -3.17 11.68 0.77
N GLU A 118 -3.25 11.77 -0.56
CA GLU A 118 -4.39 12.40 -1.26
C GLU A 118 -5.74 11.74 -0.91
N LEU A 119 -5.74 10.43 -0.63
CA LEU A 119 -6.95 9.74 -0.19
C LEU A 119 -7.47 10.25 1.16
N PHE A 120 -6.60 10.82 2.01
CA PHE A 120 -7.01 11.40 3.29
C PHE A 120 -7.68 12.78 3.14
N GLU A 121 -7.57 13.45 2.00
CA GLU A 121 -8.29 14.70 1.70
C GLU A 121 -9.83 14.54 1.73
N ASN A 122 -10.30 13.27 1.68
CA ASN A 122 -11.73 12.96 1.88
C ASN A 122 -12.20 13.16 3.35
N TYR A 123 -11.28 13.40 4.28
CA TYR A 123 -11.58 13.67 5.69
C TYR A 123 -11.34 15.12 6.02
N THR A 124 -11.99 15.64 7.06
CA THR A 124 -11.86 17.02 7.51
C THR A 124 -11.69 17.10 9.03
N GLY A 125 -11.21 18.25 9.53
CA GLY A 125 -11.14 18.54 10.95
C GLY A 125 -10.32 17.52 11.75
N ASP A 126 -10.86 17.05 12.86
CA ASP A 126 -10.15 16.15 13.78
C ASP A 126 -10.00 14.73 13.19
N ASP A 127 -10.95 14.26 12.39
CA ASP A 127 -10.85 12.97 11.69
C ASP A 127 -9.62 12.94 10.78
N PHE A 128 -9.43 13.97 9.95
CA PHE A 128 -8.24 14.10 9.09
C PHE A 128 -6.95 14.06 9.90
N ARG A 129 -6.86 14.91 10.94
CA ARG A 129 -5.67 15.00 11.79
C ARG A 129 -5.34 13.64 12.43
N ARG A 130 -6.32 12.95 13.01
CA ARG A 130 -6.12 11.67 13.69
C ARG A 130 -5.69 10.56 12.74
N ILE A 131 -6.31 10.49 11.56
CA ILE A 131 -5.97 9.50 10.53
C ILE A 131 -4.53 9.72 10.05
N VAL A 132 -4.16 10.95 9.72
CA VAL A 132 -2.80 11.26 9.24
C VAL A 132 -1.75 10.97 10.31
N LEU A 133 -2.00 11.32 11.58
CA LEU A 133 -1.06 11.01 12.67
C LEU A 133 -0.89 9.49 12.87
N ALA A 134 -1.97 8.71 12.79
CA ALA A 134 -1.92 7.27 12.88
C ALA A 134 -1.16 6.65 11.69
N PHE A 135 -1.44 7.13 10.48
CA PHE A 135 -0.76 6.69 9.28
C PHE A 135 0.75 6.99 9.32
N ASN A 136 1.13 8.21 9.67
CA ASN A 136 2.54 8.62 9.80
C ASN A 136 3.32 7.73 10.76
N LYS A 137 2.69 7.39 11.91
CA LYS A 137 3.30 6.47 12.89
C LYS A 137 3.56 5.10 12.27
N VAL A 138 2.58 4.53 11.56
CA VAL A 138 2.71 3.22 10.91
C VAL A 138 3.71 3.27 9.76
N ALA A 139 3.65 4.29 8.90
CA ALA A 139 4.57 4.45 7.77
C ALA A 139 6.02 4.54 8.24
N ARG A 140 6.29 5.30 9.30
CA ARG A 140 7.63 5.37 9.90
C ARG A 140 8.10 4.01 10.43
N LEU A 141 7.23 3.29 11.16
CA LEU A 141 7.56 1.97 11.68
C LEU A 141 7.85 0.94 10.57
N VAL A 142 7.17 1.04 9.43
CA VAL A 142 7.46 0.19 8.26
C VAL A 142 8.86 0.47 7.72
N CYS A 143 9.25 1.76 7.58
CA CYS A 143 10.59 2.11 7.12
C CYS A 143 11.67 1.67 8.13
N GLU A 144 11.43 1.86 9.43
CA GLU A 144 12.34 1.40 10.49
C GLU A 144 12.50 -0.12 10.47
N GLY A 145 11.39 -0.86 10.30
CA GLY A 145 11.39 -2.32 10.18
C GLY A 145 12.16 -2.80 8.96
N GLN A 146 11.98 -2.17 7.81
CA GLN A 146 12.73 -2.51 6.59
C GLN A 146 14.22 -2.27 6.76
N GLN A 147 14.63 -1.18 7.43
CA GLN A 147 16.04 -0.95 7.71
C GLN A 147 16.62 -2.02 8.64
N LEU A 148 15.89 -2.41 9.67
CA LEU A 148 16.32 -3.49 10.57
C LEU A 148 16.45 -4.83 9.86
N ASP A 149 15.53 -5.15 8.95
CA ASP A 149 15.58 -6.36 8.12
C ASP A 149 16.89 -6.41 7.32
N MET A 150 17.20 -5.34 6.60
CA MET A 150 18.45 -5.19 5.84
C MET A 150 19.71 -5.24 6.72
N ASP A 151 19.65 -4.74 7.94
CA ASP A 151 20.79 -4.77 8.88
C ASP A 151 20.99 -6.19 9.41
N TYR A 152 19.91 -6.90 9.75
CA TYR A 152 19.95 -8.26 10.26
C TYR A 152 20.40 -9.31 9.24
N GLU A 153 20.17 -9.07 7.95
CA GLU A 153 20.74 -9.91 6.88
C GLU A 153 22.28 -10.03 6.94
N LYS A 154 22.95 -9.03 7.55
CA LYS A 154 24.42 -8.97 7.67
C LYS A 154 24.92 -9.54 9.01
N GLU A 155 24.02 -9.89 9.90
CA GLU A 155 24.36 -10.42 11.23
C GLU A 155 24.33 -11.95 11.25
N ASP A 156 25.36 -12.59 11.84
CA ASP A 156 25.39 -14.05 12.00
C ASP A 156 24.33 -14.59 12.98
N ARG A 157 23.85 -13.74 13.90
CA ARG A 157 22.83 -14.10 14.90
C ARG A 157 22.00 -12.88 15.29
N VAL A 158 20.69 -13.03 15.20
CA VAL A 158 19.70 -12.09 15.72
C VAL A 158 18.95 -12.75 16.87
N SER A 159 18.86 -12.09 18.03
CA SER A 159 18.07 -12.61 19.15
C SER A 159 16.56 -12.37 18.93
N LEU A 160 15.72 -13.15 19.64
CA LEU A 160 14.26 -12.94 19.62
C LEU A 160 13.85 -11.57 20.19
N GLU A 161 14.68 -10.96 21.03
CA GLU A 161 14.43 -9.64 21.62
C GLU A 161 14.74 -8.50 20.66
N GLN A 162 15.69 -8.73 19.72
CA GLN A 162 16.03 -7.77 18.65
C GLN A 162 15.01 -7.82 17.51
N TYR A 163 14.47 -9.02 17.22
CA TYR A 163 13.44 -9.23 16.20
C TYR A 163 12.05 -8.81 16.68
#